data_fdfc98ad1bc9056203d83fba16f412c3
#
_entry.id   fdfc98ad1bc9056203d83fba16f412c3
#
_cell.length_a   1.000
_cell.length_b   1.000
_cell.length_c   1.000
_cell.angle_alpha   90.00
_cell.angle_beta   90.00
_cell.angle_gamma   90.00
#
_symmetry.space_group_name_H-M   'P 1'
#
loop_
_entity.id
_entity.type
_entity.pdbx_description
1 polymer ?
#
loop_
_entity_poly.entity_id
_entity_poly.type
_entity_poly.pdbx_seq_one_letter_code
_entity_poly.pdbx_strand_id
1 'polypeptide(L)'
;MIERFLASVCMVLAIVTLVVMPASAQFGGMPDKPFDSFEHPPAPDYSDTASWAALPDRDDAADVAPADAAIHEAQAMARADVFYLHPTTYRGAENWNQDIAMADVNEWTDISVVARQASAFNGCCRIYAPYYRQATIGAMAATDDSGSRAYDFAYGDVVQAWKHYVENWNDGRPFMIVSHSQGTFHALRLLAKEIDGTPIAENMIAAYVVGIGVSEGFFGRGLKTITRCVGATDTGCVISWITYGMDGAPGSTVERTQASYRARHGTSEGQKLACWNPVSASAEEKWFDDEAGHGALPGVAAPTPLPALTTGPGAECRDGVLYTEIPTDDAFELMVLGGENLHMHDFDLFYGSIRANAVARTEAFFLK
;
A
#
# COMPACT_ATOMS: atom_id res chain seq x y z
N MET A 1 70.69 -38.97 -3.08
CA MET A 1 69.93 -38.62 -1.86
C MET A 1 68.96 -37.51 -2.28
N ILE A 2 67.73 -37.90 -2.56
CA ILE A 2 66.64 -36.99 -2.96
C ILE A 2 65.53 -37.20 -1.97
N GLU A 3 65.37 -36.23 -1.05
CA GLU A 3 64.24 -36.19 -0.10
C GLU A 3 63.01 -35.72 -0.79
N ARG A 4 61.95 -36.49 -0.72
CA ARG A 4 60.57 -36.16 -1.16
C ARG A 4 59.84 -35.49 0.00
N PHE A 5 59.50 -34.21 -0.17
CA PHE A 5 58.53 -33.51 0.69
C PHE A 5 57.11 -33.87 0.19
N LEU A 6 56.37 -34.57 1.03
CA LEU A 6 54.91 -34.76 0.87
C LEU A 6 54.21 -33.62 1.59
N ALA A 7 53.61 -32.71 0.81
CA ALA A 7 52.70 -31.70 1.36
C ALA A 7 51.28 -32.27 1.43
N SER A 8 50.80 -32.51 2.66
CA SER A 8 49.38 -32.86 2.94
C SER A 8 48.54 -31.59 2.82
N VAL A 9 47.70 -31.55 1.81
CA VAL A 9 46.62 -30.53 1.70
C VAL A 9 45.40 -31.03 2.48
N CYS A 10 45.18 -30.45 3.67
CA CYS A 10 43.93 -30.63 4.39
C CYS A 10 42.84 -29.78 3.73
N MET A 11 41.95 -30.42 2.99
CA MET A 11 40.77 -29.80 2.44
C MET A 11 39.69 -29.73 3.53
N VAL A 12 39.49 -28.55 4.11
CA VAL A 12 38.38 -28.31 5.06
C VAL A 12 37.11 -28.12 4.23
N LEU A 13 36.27 -29.15 4.19
CA LEU A 13 34.89 -29.00 3.69
C LEU A 13 34.10 -28.16 4.71
N ALA A 14 33.84 -26.90 4.37
CA ALA A 14 32.84 -26.10 5.08
C ALA A 14 31.45 -26.62 4.65
N ILE A 15 30.79 -27.36 5.53
CA ILE A 15 29.38 -27.73 5.37
C ILE A 15 28.57 -26.45 5.65
N VAL A 16 28.12 -25.79 4.60
CA VAL A 16 27.11 -24.71 4.72
C VAL A 16 25.78 -25.43 4.97
N THR A 17 25.37 -25.50 6.21
CA THR A 17 24.00 -25.92 6.57
C THR A 17 23.06 -24.77 6.16
N LEU A 18 22.36 -24.96 5.04
CA LEU A 18 21.20 -24.13 4.71
C LEU A 18 20.15 -24.36 5.81
N VAL A 19 20.00 -23.41 6.70
CA VAL A 19 18.88 -23.37 7.65
C VAL A 19 17.66 -22.96 6.83
N VAL A 20 16.86 -23.94 6.40
CA VAL A 20 15.54 -23.69 5.83
C VAL A 20 14.67 -23.20 6.97
N MET A 21 14.51 -21.88 7.07
CA MET A 21 13.54 -21.29 8.00
C MET A 21 12.13 -21.74 7.60
N PRO A 22 11.25 -22.14 8.55
CA PRO A 22 9.87 -22.42 8.23
C PRO A 22 9.21 -21.14 7.65
N ALA A 23 8.30 -21.32 6.69
CA ALA A 23 7.64 -20.22 5.99
C ALA A 23 6.96 -19.20 6.95
N SER A 24 6.54 -19.66 8.14
CA SER A 24 6.02 -18.80 9.22
C SER A 24 7.04 -17.79 9.77
N ALA A 25 8.34 -18.08 9.69
CA ALA A 25 9.39 -17.17 10.15
C ALA A 25 9.70 -16.06 9.12
N GLN A 26 9.28 -16.22 7.87
CA GLN A 26 9.46 -15.22 6.81
C GLN A 26 8.44 -14.08 6.89
N PHE A 27 7.28 -14.29 7.52
CA PHE A 27 6.18 -13.32 7.58
C PHE A 27 6.04 -12.59 8.93
N GLY A 28 6.92 -12.85 9.89
CA GLY A 28 6.82 -12.29 11.24
C GLY A 28 6.03 -13.15 12.21
N GLY A 29 6.08 -12.81 13.50
CA GLY A 29 5.45 -13.55 14.58
C GLY A 29 3.96 -13.24 14.72
N MET A 30 3.22 -14.22 15.22
CA MET A 30 1.86 -14.02 15.75
C MET A 30 1.97 -14.06 17.28
N PRO A 31 1.33 -13.11 18.00
CA PRO A 31 1.26 -13.16 19.46
C PRO A 31 0.68 -14.49 19.96
N ASP A 32 1.23 -15.00 21.06
CA ASP A 32 0.92 -16.33 21.61
C ASP A 32 -0.32 -16.36 22.53
N LYS A 33 -0.91 -15.19 22.78
CA LYS A 33 -2.09 -15.00 23.64
C LYS A 33 -3.18 -14.19 22.94
N PRO A 34 -4.44 -14.34 23.35
CA PRO A 34 -5.54 -13.52 22.84
C PRO A 34 -5.33 -12.02 23.04
N PHE A 35 -5.98 -11.22 22.21
CA PHE A 35 -5.87 -9.75 22.17
C PHE A 35 -5.98 -9.09 23.56
N ASP A 36 -6.97 -9.47 24.37
CA ASP A 36 -7.20 -8.90 25.71
C ASP A 36 -6.14 -9.28 26.76
N SER A 37 -5.23 -10.18 26.43
CA SER A 37 -4.16 -10.60 27.35
C SER A 37 -2.95 -9.67 27.33
N PHE A 38 -2.95 -8.71 26.43
CA PHE A 38 -1.87 -7.73 26.29
C PHE A 38 -2.30 -6.36 26.80
N GLU A 39 -1.36 -5.63 27.38
CA GLU A 39 -1.52 -4.20 27.58
C GLU A 39 -1.47 -3.50 26.22
N HIS A 40 -2.47 -2.67 25.94
CA HIS A 40 -2.53 -1.98 24.65
C HIS A 40 -1.56 -0.79 24.63
N PRO A 41 -0.84 -0.56 23.52
CA PRO A 41 0.03 0.59 23.38
C PRO A 41 -0.73 1.92 23.60
N PRO A 42 -0.06 2.98 24.11
CA PRO A 42 -0.67 4.30 24.28
C PRO A 42 -1.28 4.83 22.98
N ALA A 43 -2.41 5.53 23.09
CA ALA A 43 -3.04 6.15 21.93
C ALA A 43 -2.14 7.28 21.37
N PRO A 44 -1.99 7.39 20.02
CA PRO A 44 -1.32 8.53 19.42
C PRO A 44 -2.02 9.85 19.76
N ASP A 45 -1.22 10.89 19.98
CA ASP A 45 -1.72 12.27 20.03
C ASP A 45 -1.45 12.92 18.66
N TYR A 46 -2.47 13.06 17.84
CA TYR A 46 -2.34 13.62 16.50
C TYR A 46 -2.18 15.14 16.47
N SER A 47 -2.24 15.81 17.60
CA SER A 47 -1.77 17.21 17.72
C SER A 47 -0.25 17.30 17.82
N ASP A 48 0.43 16.20 18.18
CA ASP A 48 1.88 16.08 18.13
C ASP A 48 2.32 15.61 16.74
N THR A 49 3.19 16.39 16.09
CA THR A 49 3.76 16.07 14.78
C THR A 49 4.57 14.77 14.77
N ALA A 50 5.05 14.30 15.92
CA ALA A 50 5.73 13.01 16.06
C ALA A 50 4.80 11.80 15.80
N SER A 51 3.46 11.99 15.87
CA SER A 51 2.48 10.96 15.52
C SER A 51 2.26 10.81 13.99
N TRP A 52 3.05 11.50 13.17
CA TRP A 52 2.92 11.50 11.73
C TRP A 52 4.22 11.06 11.05
N ALA A 53 4.12 10.14 10.11
CA ALA A 53 5.23 9.71 9.25
C ALA A 53 5.58 10.80 8.23
N ALA A 54 4.57 11.49 7.67
CA ALA A 54 4.79 12.61 6.76
C ALA A 54 3.84 13.78 7.05
N LEU A 55 4.37 15.00 6.90
CA LEU A 55 3.66 16.27 6.96
C LEU A 55 4.27 17.26 5.95
N PRO A 56 3.46 18.09 5.26
CA PRO A 56 3.93 18.93 4.13
C PRO A 56 4.92 20.03 4.52
N ASP A 57 4.98 20.38 5.79
CA ASP A 57 5.84 21.48 6.30
C ASP A 57 7.09 20.93 7.03
N ARG A 58 7.46 19.68 6.81
CA ARG A 58 8.59 19.00 7.43
C ARG A 58 9.34 18.18 6.38
N ASP A 59 10.68 18.22 6.40
CA ASP A 59 11.50 17.32 5.59
C ASP A 59 11.32 15.87 6.07
N ASP A 60 10.76 15.02 5.21
CA ASP A 60 10.51 13.62 5.53
C ASP A 60 10.54 12.68 4.31
N ALA A 61 10.20 11.42 4.53
CA ALA A 61 10.29 10.39 3.50
C ALA A 61 9.30 10.58 2.32
N ALA A 62 8.26 11.39 2.47
CA ALA A 62 7.33 11.68 1.38
C ALA A 62 7.85 12.75 0.40
N ASP A 63 8.93 13.47 0.76
CA ASP A 63 9.49 14.53 -0.09
C ASP A 63 10.44 14.00 -1.16
N VAL A 64 10.84 12.74 -1.06
CA VAL A 64 11.76 12.15 -2.03
C VAL A 64 11.11 12.01 -3.40
N ALA A 65 11.91 12.13 -4.44
CA ALA A 65 11.50 11.87 -5.83
C ALA A 65 12.53 10.96 -6.51
N PRO A 66 12.13 10.20 -7.54
CA PRO A 66 13.08 9.47 -8.37
C PRO A 66 14.16 10.37 -8.93
N ALA A 67 15.38 9.84 -9.03
CA ALA A 67 16.55 10.55 -9.55
C ALA A 67 16.44 10.80 -11.07
N ASP A 68 15.33 11.32 -11.51
CA ASP A 68 15.01 11.69 -12.89
C ASP A 68 14.79 13.20 -12.97
N ALA A 69 15.51 13.86 -13.89
CA ALA A 69 15.47 15.32 -14.02
C ALA A 69 14.08 15.90 -14.35
N ALA A 70 13.15 15.07 -14.82
CA ALA A 70 11.79 15.49 -15.16
C ALA A 70 10.80 15.33 -13.98
N ILE A 71 11.22 14.70 -12.87
CA ILE A 71 10.36 14.38 -11.73
C ILE A 71 10.80 15.20 -10.52
N HIS A 72 9.93 16.07 -10.05
CA HIS A 72 10.20 16.95 -8.93
C HIS A 72 9.10 16.85 -7.87
N GLU A 73 9.49 16.97 -6.61
CA GLU A 73 8.58 17.25 -5.51
C GLU A 73 7.97 18.65 -5.69
N ALA A 74 6.70 18.82 -5.37
CA ALA A 74 5.97 20.07 -5.56
C ALA A 74 4.97 20.40 -4.43
N GLN A 75 5.13 19.82 -3.24
CA GLN A 75 4.19 19.96 -2.12
C GLN A 75 3.97 21.43 -1.72
N ALA A 76 5.01 22.25 -1.73
CA ALA A 76 4.92 23.68 -1.41
C ALA A 76 3.98 24.46 -2.33
N MET A 77 3.78 24.01 -3.57
CA MET A 77 2.90 24.63 -4.57
C MET A 77 1.59 23.85 -4.75
N ALA A 78 1.41 22.74 -4.06
CA ALA A 78 0.29 21.85 -4.26
C ALA A 78 -1.04 22.48 -3.85
N ARG A 79 -2.08 22.25 -4.67
CA ARG A 79 -3.44 22.74 -4.46
C ARG A 79 -4.36 21.70 -3.82
N ALA A 80 -3.91 20.47 -3.71
CA ALA A 80 -4.63 19.34 -3.16
C ALA A 80 -3.81 18.66 -2.05
N ASP A 81 -4.46 17.79 -1.29
CA ASP A 81 -3.85 17.02 -0.21
C ASP A 81 -3.96 15.51 -0.50
N VAL A 82 -3.08 14.74 0.11
CA VAL A 82 -3.20 13.28 0.23
C VAL A 82 -3.23 12.91 1.70
N PHE A 83 -4.22 12.12 2.09
CA PHE A 83 -4.23 11.40 3.35
C PHE A 83 -3.82 9.96 3.07
N TYR A 84 -2.60 9.60 3.48
CA TYR A 84 -1.99 8.31 3.17
C TYR A 84 -2.05 7.35 4.36
N LEU A 85 -2.50 6.12 4.11
CA LEU A 85 -2.57 5.04 5.10
C LEU A 85 -1.64 3.89 4.68
N HIS A 86 -0.54 3.74 5.41
CA HIS A 86 0.51 2.78 5.09
C HIS A 86 0.08 1.31 5.28
N PRO A 87 0.72 0.35 4.60
CA PRO A 87 0.52 -1.08 4.82
C PRO A 87 1.12 -1.54 6.16
N THR A 88 0.99 -2.84 6.45
CA THR A 88 1.64 -3.46 7.60
C THR A 88 3.15 -3.48 7.45
N THR A 89 3.86 -2.81 8.36
CA THR A 89 5.31 -2.80 8.49
C THR A 89 5.77 -3.43 9.82
N TYR A 90 4.87 -3.51 10.80
CA TYR A 90 5.11 -4.17 12.07
C TYR A 90 4.97 -5.69 11.95
N ARG A 91 6.04 -6.41 12.31
CA ARG A 91 6.17 -7.87 12.20
C ARG A 91 6.42 -8.55 13.54
N GLY A 92 6.33 -7.81 14.65
CA GLY A 92 6.53 -8.34 16.00
C GLY A 92 5.44 -9.29 16.44
N ALA A 93 5.77 -10.15 17.41
CA ALA A 93 4.84 -11.06 18.09
C ALA A 93 4.61 -10.67 19.55
N GLU A 94 5.25 -9.63 20.02
CA GLU A 94 5.19 -9.15 21.39
C GLU A 94 3.87 -8.44 21.74
N ASN A 95 3.14 -7.96 20.73
CA ASN A 95 1.81 -7.40 20.86
C ASN A 95 1.02 -7.53 19.56
N TRP A 96 -0.32 -7.48 19.64
CA TRP A 96 -1.20 -7.45 18.46
C TRP A 96 -1.14 -6.15 17.68
N ASN A 97 -0.77 -5.06 18.33
CA ASN A 97 -0.64 -3.74 17.71
C ASN A 97 0.72 -3.11 18.03
N GLN A 98 1.30 -2.42 17.06
CA GLN A 98 2.51 -1.64 17.22
C GLN A 98 2.33 -0.53 18.26
N ASP A 99 3.32 -0.31 19.11
CA ASP A 99 3.47 0.97 19.78
C ASP A 99 4.14 1.96 18.80
N ILE A 100 3.51 3.12 18.54
CA ILE A 100 4.08 4.12 17.63
C ILE A 100 5.37 4.76 18.15
N ALA A 101 5.79 4.49 19.38
CA ALA A 101 7.09 4.85 19.90
C ALA A 101 8.23 3.91 19.43
N MET A 102 7.92 2.83 18.72
CA MET A 102 8.92 1.90 18.16
C MET A 102 9.65 2.53 16.96
N ALA A 103 10.78 3.18 17.24
CA ALA A 103 11.51 3.97 16.25
C ALA A 103 12.00 3.14 15.04
N ASP A 104 12.42 1.89 15.25
CA ASP A 104 12.90 0.99 14.21
C ASP A 104 11.78 0.59 13.24
N VAL A 105 10.58 0.37 13.74
CA VAL A 105 9.39 0.08 12.89
C VAL A 105 8.98 1.32 12.10
N ASN A 106 9.04 2.49 12.73
CA ASN A 106 8.72 3.76 12.07
C ASN A 106 9.75 4.08 10.98
N GLU A 107 11.05 3.94 11.26
CA GLU A 107 12.11 4.11 10.26
C GLU A 107 11.90 3.17 9.05
N TRP A 108 11.55 1.91 9.31
CA TRP A 108 11.23 0.97 8.24
C TRP A 108 9.98 1.40 7.46
N THR A 109 8.94 1.89 8.14
CA THR A 109 7.74 2.44 7.48
C THR A 109 8.10 3.60 6.56
N ASP A 110 8.94 4.52 7.04
CA ASP A 110 9.33 5.71 6.29
C ASP A 110 10.09 5.33 5.01
N ILE A 111 11.16 4.54 5.12
CA ILE A 111 12.02 4.23 3.97
C ILE A 111 11.42 3.20 3.01
N SER A 112 10.56 2.29 3.47
CA SER A 112 10.03 1.22 2.64
C SER A 112 8.70 1.57 1.96
N VAL A 113 7.82 2.33 2.62
CA VAL A 113 6.48 2.58 2.08
C VAL A 113 6.11 4.06 1.96
N VAL A 114 6.47 4.93 2.92
CA VAL A 114 6.22 6.38 2.75
C VAL A 114 7.04 6.91 1.57
N ALA A 115 8.35 6.61 1.53
CA ALA A 115 9.23 7.01 0.44
C ALA A 115 8.85 6.41 -0.92
N ARG A 116 8.23 5.23 -0.96
CA ARG A 116 8.00 4.48 -2.20
C ARG A 116 6.54 4.48 -2.68
N GLN A 117 5.60 4.82 -1.82
CA GLN A 117 4.18 4.84 -2.15
C GLN A 117 3.60 6.26 -2.01
N ALA A 118 3.74 6.90 -0.84
CA ALA A 118 3.21 8.24 -0.62
C ALA A 118 3.90 9.29 -1.51
N SER A 119 5.22 9.18 -1.71
CA SER A 119 5.98 10.10 -2.55
C SER A 119 5.54 10.14 -4.01
N ALA A 120 4.87 9.09 -4.52
CA ALA A 120 4.28 9.11 -5.87
C ALA A 120 3.26 10.24 -6.06
N PHE A 121 2.75 10.81 -4.98
CA PHE A 121 1.74 11.87 -5.00
C PHE A 121 2.30 13.27 -4.70
N ASN A 122 3.57 13.40 -4.33
CA ASN A 122 4.15 14.70 -3.96
C ASN A 122 4.33 15.69 -5.14
N GLY A 123 4.09 15.24 -6.36
CA GLY A 123 4.06 16.10 -7.56
C GLY A 123 2.79 16.93 -7.71
N CYS A 124 1.72 16.61 -6.96
CA CYS A 124 0.45 17.33 -7.04
C CYS A 124 -0.12 17.73 -5.68
N CYS A 125 0.34 17.10 -4.62
CA CYS A 125 -0.39 17.08 -3.37
C CYS A 125 0.52 17.24 -2.16
N ARG A 126 0.01 17.87 -1.10
CA ARG A 126 0.64 17.87 0.23
C ARG A 126 0.33 16.54 0.90
N ILE A 127 1.32 15.90 1.49
CA ILE A 127 1.20 14.55 2.04
C ILE A 127 0.99 14.61 3.55
N TYR A 128 -0.07 13.95 4.02
CA TYR A 128 -0.38 13.72 5.42
C TYR A 128 -0.45 12.20 5.67
N ALA A 129 0.52 11.66 6.36
CA ALA A 129 0.64 10.23 6.64
C ALA A 129 0.72 9.99 8.15
N PRO A 130 -0.36 9.58 8.83
CA PRO A 130 -0.30 9.27 10.24
C PRO A 130 0.44 7.94 10.49
N TYR A 131 1.24 7.87 11.55
CA TYR A 131 1.47 6.61 12.23
C TYR A 131 0.20 6.21 12.96
N TYR A 132 -0.10 4.93 12.98
CA TYR A 132 -1.23 4.38 13.75
C TYR A 132 -0.79 3.06 14.36
N ARG A 133 -1.41 2.63 15.44
CA ARG A 133 -1.10 1.35 16.10
C ARG A 133 -1.53 0.20 15.21
N GLN A 134 -0.79 0.02 14.10
CA GLN A 134 -1.07 -1.00 13.09
C GLN A 134 -1.11 -2.40 13.70
N ALA A 135 -1.99 -3.25 13.19
CA ALA A 135 -2.02 -4.66 13.55
C ALA A 135 -0.76 -5.36 13.03
N THR A 136 -0.19 -6.26 13.82
CA THR A 136 0.94 -7.09 13.39
C THR A 136 0.59 -7.92 12.16
N ILE A 137 1.59 -8.27 11.36
CA ILE A 137 1.39 -9.14 10.20
C ILE A 137 0.73 -10.48 10.56
N GLY A 138 1.00 -11.00 11.76
CA GLY A 138 0.40 -12.22 12.29
C GLY A 138 -1.12 -12.13 12.49
N ALA A 139 -1.68 -10.93 12.61
CA ALA A 139 -3.13 -10.74 12.82
C ALA A 139 -3.98 -11.29 11.66
N MET A 140 -3.42 -11.35 10.43
CA MET A 140 -4.10 -11.92 9.26
C MET A 140 -4.30 -13.44 9.35
N ALA A 141 -3.47 -14.11 10.14
CA ALA A 141 -3.49 -15.57 10.31
C ALA A 141 -4.16 -16.00 11.62
N ALA A 142 -4.65 -15.07 12.43
CA ALA A 142 -5.34 -15.38 13.69
C ALA A 142 -6.57 -16.28 13.43
N THR A 143 -6.73 -17.30 14.26
CA THR A 143 -7.83 -18.27 14.16
C THR A 143 -9.00 -17.93 15.08
N ASP A 144 -8.81 -16.97 15.98
CA ASP A 144 -9.82 -16.38 16.85
C ASP A 144 -10.12 -14.93 16.43
N ASP A 145 -10.84 -14.18 17.25
CA ASP A 145 -11.20 -12.78 16.97
C ASP A 145 -10.06 -11.77 17.22
N SER A 146 -8.91 -12.21 17.75
CA SER A 146 -7.79 -11.33 18.12
C SER A 146 -7.29 -10.51 16.95
N GLY A 147 -7.14 -11.11 15.77
CA GLY A 147 -6.73 -10.40 14.56
C GLY A 147 -7.72 -9.32 14.14
N SER A 148 -9.02 -9.62 14.12
CA SER A 148 -10.04 -8.63 13.75
C SER A 148 -10.12 -7.49 14.78
N ARG A 149 -9.91 -7.77 16.05
CA ARG A 149 -9.88 -6.77 17.13
C ARG A 149 -8.64 -5.86 17.01
N ALA A 150 -7.50 -6.41 16.63
CA ALA A 150 -6.29 -5.62 16.35
C ALA A 150 -6.53 -4.63 15.19
N TYR A 151 -7.22 -5.06 14.12
CA TYR A 151 -7.63 -4.18 13.03
C TYR A 151 -8.64 -3.13 13.47
N ASP A 152 -9.62 -3.48 14.32
CA ASP A 152 -10.60 -2.53 14.86
C ASP A 152 -9.94 -1.47 15.74
N PHE A 153 -8.96 -1.89 16.53
CA PHE A 153 -8.17 -1.01 17.40
C PHE A 153 -7.36 0.00 16.56
N ALA A 154 -6.64 -0.48 15.53
CA ALA A 154 -5.90 0.36 14.60
C ALA A 154 -6.81 1.34 13.84
N TYR A 155 -8.01 0.92 13.44
CA TYR A 155 -8.97 1.80 12.78
C TYR A 155 -9.42 2.97 13.67
N GLY A 156 -9.49 2.77 14.98
CA GLY A 156 -9.77 3.85 15.92
C GLY A 156 -8.78 5.02 15.82
N ASP A 157 -7.49 4.70 15.65
CA ASP A 157 -6.43 5.70 15.44
C ASP A 157 -6.59 6.41 14.10
N VAL A 158 -6.84 5.65 13.04
CA VAL A 158 -7.06 6.22 11.70
C VAL A 158 -8.20 7.23 11.68
N VAL A 159 -9.31 6.95 12.38
CA VAL A 159 -10.43 7.90 12.50
C VAL A 159 -10.02 9.16 13.26
N GLN A 160 -9.23 9.03 14.33
CA GLN A 160 -8.74 10.18 15.08
C GLN A 160 -7.78 11.05 14.26
N ALA A 161 -6.83 10.41 13.54
CA ALA A 161 -5.94 11.11 12.63
C ALA A 161 -6.70 11.84 11.52
N TRP A 162 -7.69 11.19 10.91
CA TRP A 162 -8.54 11.78 9.89
C TRP A 162 -9.30 13.01 10.42
N LYS A 163 -9.91 12.90 11.60
CA LYS A 163 -10.62 14.03 12.21
C LYS A 163 -9.68 15.19 12.50
N HIS A 164 -8.50 14.89 13.08
CA HIS A 164 -7.50 15.93 13.33
C HIS A 164 -7.09 16.64 12.04
N TYR A 165 -6.79 15.89 10.97
CA TYR A 165 -6.44 16.43 9.66
C TYR A 165 -7.55 17.34 9.11
N VAL A 166 -8.79 16.87 9.09
CA VAL A 166 -9.94 17.64 8.55
C VAL A 166 -10.20 18.90 9.35
N GLU A 167 -10.13 18.83 10.67
CA GLU A 167 -10.46 19.93 11.57
C GLU A 167 -9.36 21.01 11.66
N ASN A 168 -8.09 20.62 11.47
CA ASN A 168 -6.97 21.52 11.75
C ASN A 168 -6.11 21.87 10.54
N TRP A 169 -6.08 21.04 9.47
CA TRP A 169 -5.09 21.19 8.41
C TRP A 169 -5.65 21.20 6.99
N ASN A 170 -6.79 20.53 6.73
CA ASN A 170 -7.34 20.45 5.37
C ASN A 170 -7.84 21.79 4.84
N ASP A 171 -8.48 22.61 5.70
CA ASP A 171 -9.01 23.94 5.35
C ASP A 171 -9.87 23.94 4.06
N GLY A 172 -10.67 22.88 3.89
CA GLY A 172 -11.56 22.72 2.73
C GLY A 172 -10.85 22.45 1.41
N ARG A 173 -9.58 22.09 1.41
CA ARG A 173 -8.81 21.73 0.20
C ARG A 173 -9.29 20.41 -0.39
N PRO A 174 -9.26 20.28 -1.74
CA PRO A 174 -9.45 18.98 -2.36
C PRO A 174 -8.40 17.96 -1.89
N PHE A 175 -8.82 16.70 -1.79
CA PHE A 175 -7.94 15.67 -1.26
C PHE A 175 -8.07 14.32 -1.98
N MET A 176 -7.06 13.48 -1.83
CA MET A 176 -7.07 12.05 -2.18
C MET A 176 -6.90 11.21 -0.91
N ILE A 177 -7.57 10.05 -0.87
CA ILE A 177 -7.24 8.98 0.07
C ILE A 177 -6.32 8.01 -0.65
N VAL A 178 -5.15 7.73 -0.09
CA VAL A 178 -4.19 6.79 -0.67
C VAL A 178 -3.85 5.73 0.35
N SER A 179 -3.86 4.47 -0.05
CA SER A 179 -3.67 3.37 0.88
C SER A 179 -3.16 2.10 0.21
N HIS A 180 -2.48 1.26 1.01
CA HIS A 180 -2.05 -0.06 0.60
C HIS A 180 -2.32 -1.10 1.68
N SER A 181 -2.70 -2.31 1.29
CA SER A 181 -2.80 -3.50 2.18
C SER A 181 -3.67 -3.23 3.42
N GLN A 182 -3.11 -3.30 4.65
CA GLN A 182 -3.82 -2.98 5.89
C GLN A 182 -4.41 -1.56 5.85
N GLY A 183 -3.66 -0.58 5.35
CA GLY A 183 -4.17 0.78 5.15
C GLY A 183 -5.43 0.80 4.28
N THR A 184 -5.54 -0.09 3.29
CA THR A 184 -6.72 -0.19 2.42
C THR A 184 -7.95 -0.72 3.17
N PHE A 185 -7.79 -1.67 4.10
CA PHE A 185 -8.92 -2.06 4.97
C PHE A 185 -9.46 -0.89 5.77
N HIS A 186 -8.56 -0.04 6.27
CA HIS A 186 -8.94 1.16 7.02
C HIS A 186 -9.53 2.23 6.10
N ALA A 187 -8.94 2.47 4.93
CA ALA A 187 -9.43 3.44 3.95
C ALA A 187 -10.85 3.12 3.45
N LEU A 188 -11.16 1.85 3.17
CA LEU A 188 -12.51 1.43 2.76
C LEU A 188 -13.54 1.69 3.87
N ARG A 189 -13.16 1.50 5.13
CA ARG A 189 -14.03 1.81 6.30
C ARG A 189 -14.18 3.32 6.47
N LEU A 190 -13.09 4.08 6.31
CA LEU A 190 -13.07 5.53 6.39
C LEU A 190 -13.98 6.14 5.32
N LEU A 191 -13.82 5.70 4.07
CA LEU A 191 -14.69 6.10 2.97
C LEU A 191 -16.17 5.86 3.28
N ALA A 192 -16.51 4.67 3.78
CA ALA A 192 -17.90 4.29 4.03
C ALA A 192 -18.54 4.96 5.25
N LYS A 193 -17.75 5.37 6.27
CA LYS A 193 -18.27 5.85 7.53
C LYS A 193 -18.08 7.34 7.77
N GLU A 194 -17.01 7.91 7.24
CA GLU A 194 -16.62 9.29 7.54
C GLU A 194 -16.71 10.21 6.30
N ILE A 195 -16.73 9.65 5.07
CA ILE A 195 -16.66 10.44 3.84
C ILE A 195 -17.94 10.30 3.00
N ASP A 196 -18.34 9.08 2.63
CA ASP A 196 -19.45 8.84 1.69
C ASP A 196 -20.78 9.42 2.20
N GLY A 197 -21.42 10.25 1.37
CA GLY A 197 -22.67 10.92 1.72
C GLY A 197 -22.52 12.10 2.68
N THR A 198 -21.31 12.55 2.98
CA THR A 198 -21.04 13.77 3.76
C THR A 198 -20.56 14.91 2.87
N PRO A 199 -20.65 16.19 3.30
CA PRO A 199 -20.20 17.33 2.48
C PRO A 199 -18.72 17.27 2.07
N ILE A 200 -17.84 16.65 2.87
CA ILE A 200 -16.41 16.56 2.54
C ILE A 200 -16.16 15.69 1.30
N ALA A 201 -17.07 14.76 0.97
CA ALA A 201 -16.95 13.93 -0.23
C ALA A 201 -16.90 14.75 -1.53
N GLU A 202 -17.48 15.97 -1.55
CA GLU A 202 -17.45 16.86 -2.70
C GLU A 202 -16.03 17.37 -3.02
N ASN A 203 -15.14 17.37 -2.02
CA ASN A 203 -13.74 17.74 -2.15
C ASN A 203 -12.82 16.54 -2.45
N MET A 204 -13.35 15.31 -2.51
CA MET A 204 -12.53 14.15 -2.81
C MET A 204 -12.19 14.09 -4.31
N ILE A 205 -10.90 14.17 -4.63
CA ILE A 205 -10.41 13.97 -6.00
C ILE A 205 -10.52 12.50 -6.38
N ALA A 206 -9.92 11.61 -5.60
CA ALA A 206 -9.99 10.17 -5.79
C ALA A 206 -9.58 9.41 -4.52
N ALA A 207 -9.90 8.12 -4.46
CA ALA A 207 -9.33 7.21 -3.47
C ALA A 207 -8.59 6.07 -4.17
N TYR A 208 -7.28 5.96 -3.94
CA TYR A 208 -6.42 4.85 -4.37
C TYR A 208 -6.39 3.81 -3.24
N VAL A 209 -7.18 2.75 -3.38
CA VAL A 209 -7.30 1.67 -2.39
C VAL A 209 -6.70 0.39 -2.96
N VAL A 210 -5.41 0.20 -2.71
CA VAL A 210 -4.55 -0.74 -3.44
C VAL A 210 -4.18 -1.95 -2.59
N GLY A 211 -3.95 -3.09 -3.25
CA GLY A 211 -3.43 -4.32 -2.62
C GLY A 211 -4.49 -5.17 -1.92
N ILE A 212 -5.73 -4.73 -1.86
CA ILE A 212 -6.86 -5.51 -1.35
C ILE A 212 -7.97 -5.53 -2.40
N GLY A 213 -8.51 -6.72 -2.67
CA GLY A 213 -9.63 -6.85 -3.61
C GLY A 213 -10.87 -6.11 -3.12
N VAL A 214 -11.46 -5.29 -3.98
CA VAL A 214 -12.72 -4.58 -3.73
C VAL A 214 -13.79 -5.16 -4.66
N SER A 215 -14.89 -5.66 -4.09
CA SER A 215 -15.99 -6.19 -4.90
C SER A 215 -16.77 -5.07 -5.59
N GLU A 216 -17.19 -5.26 -6.84
CA GLU A 216 -17.98 -4.28 -7.60
C GLU A 216 -19.25 -3.84 -6.87
N GLY A 217 -19.91 -4.76 -6.19
CA GLY A 217 -21.10 -4.47 -5.39
C GLY A 217 -20.82 -3.66 -4.11
N PHE A 218 -19.55 -3.42 -3.76
CA PHE A 218 -19.21 -2.47 -2.70
C PHE A 218 -19.63 -1.05 -3.09
N PHE A 219 -19.55 -0.73 -4.38
CA PHE A 219 -20.11 0.50 -4.96
C PHE A 219 -21.64 0.34 -5.09
N GLY A 220 -22.38 1.06 -4.26
CA GLY A 220 -23.84 0.99 -4.14
C GLY A 220 -24.34 0.27 -2.89
N ARG A 221 -23.57 -0.67 -2.29
CA ARG A 221 -23.92 -1.32 -1.03
C ARG A 221 -23.04 -0.88 0.15
N GLY A 222 -21.74 -0.84 -0.04
CA GLY A 222 -20.77 -0.34 0.96
C GLY A 222 -20.61 1.17 0.90
N LEU A 223 -20.44 1.70 -0.31
CA LEU A 223 -20.51 3.12 -0.64
C LEU A 223 -21.80 3.40 -1.40
N LYS A 224 -22.49 4.49 -1.09
CA LYS A 224 -23.79 4.82 -1.66
C LYS A 224 -23.72 5.88 -2.76
N THR A 225 -22.80 6.83 -2.63
CA THR A 225 -22.63 7.97 -3.54
C THR A 225 -21.30 7.92 -4.28
N ILE A 226 -20.26 7.42 -3.65
CA ILE A 226 -18.94 7.29 -4.26
C ILE A 226 -18.92 6.04 -5.15
N THR A 227 -18.52 6.20 -6.41
CA THR A 227 -18.47 5.13 -7.42
C THR A 227 -17.04 4.66 -7.69
N ARG A 228 -16.86 3.63 -8.50
CA ARG A 228 -15.53 3.30 -9.05
C ARG A 228 -15.16 4.27 -10.16
N CYS A 229 -13.88 4.59 -10.29
CA CYS A 229 -13.37 5.31 -11.46
C CYS A 229 -13.35 4.41 -12.70
N VAL A 230 -13.57 5.00 -13.87
CA VAL A 230 -13.54 4.30 -15.17
C VAL A 230 -12.47 4.90 -16.07
N GLY A 231 -12.39 6.23 -16.16
CA GLY A 231 -11.46 6.96 -17.00
C GLY A 231 -10.33 7.66 -16.22
N ALA A 232 -9.30 8.06 -16.93
CA ALA A 232 -8.05 8.61 -16.37
C ALA A 232 -8.25 9.87 -15.52
N THR A 233 -9.27 10.66 -15.81
CA THR A 233 -9.54 11.97 -15.19
C THR A 233 -10.84 12.03 -14.40
N ASP A 234 -11.49 10.87 -14.16
CA ASP A 234 -12.66 10.82 -13.28
C ASP A 234 -12.29 11.28 -11.87
N THR A 235 -13.17 12.02 -11.21
CA THR A 235 -12.98 12.47 -9.84
C THR A 235 -14.19 12.16 -8.95
N GLY A 236 -13.98 12.12 -7.63
CA GLY A 236 -15.00 11.70 -6.66
C GLY A 236 -15.23 10.19 -6.66
N CYS A 237 -14.23 9.41 -7.04
CA CYS A 237 -14.37 7.97 -7.26
C CYS A 237 -13.20 7.17 -6.70
N VAL A 238 -13.31 5.84 -6.70
CA VAL A 238 -12.33 4.91 -6.14
C VAL A 238 -11.60 4.14 -7.24
N ILE A 239 -10.30 4.02 -7.09
CA ILE A 239 -9.36 3.23 -7.89
C ILE A 239 -8.91 2.04 -7.03
N SER A 240 -8.93 0.83 -7.60
CA SER A 240 -8.50 -0.37 -6.88
C SER A 240 -7.88 -1.40 -7.80
N TRP A 241 -6.81 -2.05 -7.36
CA TRP A 241 -6.22 -3.23 -7.99
C TRP A 241 -5.49 -4.11 -6.97
N ILE A 242 -5.27 -5.36 -7.37
CA ILE A 242 -4.35 -6.32 -6.76
C ILE A 242 -3.52 -6.91 -7.88
N THR A 243 -2.19 -7.02 -7.71
CA THR A 243 -1.27 -7.39 -8.80
C THR A 243 -0.80 -8.83 -8.70
N TYR A 244 -0.81 -9.51 -9.85
CA TYR A 244 -0.30 -10.87 -10.03
C TYR A 244 0.54 -10.97 -11.30
N GLY A 245 1.48 -11.92 -11.34
CA GLY A 245 2.16 -12.29 -12.58
C GLY A 245 1.20 -12.86 -13.62
N MET A 246 1.63 -12.93 -14.88
CA MET A 246 0.76 -13.38 -16.01
C MET A 246 0.19 -14.79 -15.83
N ASP A 247 0.97 -15.69 -15.19
CA ASP A 247 0.58 -17.07 -14.87
C ASP A 247 0.07 -17.20 -13.42
N GLY A 248 -0.22 -16.06 -12.79
CA GLY A 248 -0.58 -15.94 -11.38
C GLY A 248 -1.88 -16.65 -11.02
N ALA A 249 -1.93 -17.15 -9.79
CA ALA A 249 -3.08 -17.90 -9.25
C ALA A 249 -3.75 -17.16 -8.09
N PRO A 250 -4.56 -16.10 -8.35
CA PRO A 250 -5.19 -15.27 -7.31
C PRO A 250 -6.34 -15.95 -6.55
N GLY A 251 -6.68 -17.19 -6.86
CA GLY A 251 -7.91 -17.88 -6.43
C GLY A 251 -8.23 -17.70 -4.95
N SER A 252 -7.27 -17.94 -4.05
CA SER A 252 -7.50 -17.80 -2.60
C SER A 252 -7.78 -16.35 -2.16
N THR A 253 -7.17 -15.35 -2.81
CA THR A 253 -7.40 -13.93 -2.51
C THR A 253 -8.75 -13.48 -3.03
N VAL A 254 -9.09 -13.85 -4.25
CA VAL A 254 -10.41 -13.58 -4.86
C VAL A 254 -11.51 -14.23 -4.03
N GLU A 255 -11.34 -15.51 -3.65
CA GLU A 255 -12.35 -16.26 -2.91
C GLU A 255 -12.59 -15.67 -1.50
N ARG A 256 -11.54 -15.27 -0.79
CA ARG A 256 -11.66 -14.60 0.52
C ARG A 256 -12.41 -13.27 0.40
N THR A 257 -12.09 -12.45 -0.61
CA THR A 257 -12.78 -11.19 -0.85
C THR A 257 -14.25 -11.40 -1.14
N GLN A 258 -14.58 -12.36 -2.01
CA GLN A 258 -15.95 -12.70 -2.35
C GLN A 258 -16.71 -13.31 -1.16
N ALA A 259 -16.07 -14.14 -0.36
CA ALA A 259 -16.68 -14.71 0.85
C ALA A 259 -16.98 -13.62 1.88
N SER A 260 -16.05 -12.69 2.10
CA SER A 260 -16.26 -11.53 2.97
C SER A 260 -17.41 -10.64 2.47
N TYR A 261 -17.48 -10.41 1.15
CA TYR A 261 -18.56 -9.67 0.55
C TYR A 261 -19.92 -10.35 0.78
N ARG A 262 -20.03 -11.66 0.50
CA ARG A 262 -21.26 -12.44 0.73
C ARG A 262 -21.67 -12.44 2.21
N ALA A 263 -20.72 -12.60 3.11
CA ALA A 263 -21.00 -12.57 4.55
C ALA A 263 -21.56 -11.21 5.01
N ARG A 264 -21.04 -10.11 4.44
CA ARG A 264 -21.47 -8.75 4.80
C ARG A 264 -22.80 -8.34 4.19
N HIS A 265 -23.06 -8.75 2.95
CA HIS A 265 -24.21 -8.24 2.16
C HIS A 265 -25.31 -9.29 1.91
N GLY A 266 -25.10 -10.55 2.29
CA GLY A 266 -26.10 -11.63 2.14
C GLY A 266 -26.39 -12.04 0.69
N THR A 267 -25.53 -11.66 -0.27
CA THR A 267 -25.72 -11.93 -1.71
C THR A 267 -24.40 -12.14 -2.42
N SER A 268 -24.40 -12.91 -3.50
CA SER A 268 -23.28 -13.05 -4.43
C SER A 268 -23.32 -12.04 -5.58
N GLU A 269 -24.42 -11.31 -5.74
CA GLU A 269 -24.54 -10.27 -6.78
C GLU A 269 -23.55 -9.13 -6.52
N GLY A 270 -22.68 -8.83 -7.48
CA GLY A 270 -21.62 -7.83 -7.36
C GLY A 270 -20.37 -8.32 -6.62
N GLN A 271 -20.21 -9.62 -6.38
CA GLN A 271 -19.02 -10.17 -5.74
C GLN A 271 -17.76 -10.17 -6.62
N LYS A 272 -17.87 -9.99 -7.96
CA LYS A 272 -16.71 -9.81 -8.85
C LYS A 272 -15.87 -8.65 -8.33
N LEU A 273 -14.55 -8.77 -8.40
CA LEU A 273 -13.66 -7.71 -7.98
C LEU A 273 -13.62 -6.60 -9.05
N ALA A 274 -13.48 -5.37 -8.60
CA ALA A 274 -13.16 -4.23 -9.43
C ALA A 274 -11.65 -4.19 -9.68
N CYS A 275 -11.25 -3.86 -10.91
CA CYS A 275 -9.86 -3.63 -11.27
C CYS A 275 -9.73 -2.32 -12.02
N TRP A 276 -8.65 -1.62 -11.73
CA TRP A 276 -8.15 -0.45 -12.43
C TRP A 276 -6.73 -0.75 -12.91
N ASN A 277 -6.44 -0.48 -14.18
CA ASN A 277 -5.10 -0.66 -14.73
C ASN A 277 -4.33 0.66 -14.65
N PRO A 278 -3.28 0.76 -13.81
CA PRO A 278 -2.48 1.97 -13.66
C PRO A 278 -1.69 2.32 -14.93
N VAL A 279 -1.32 1.34 -15.77
CA VAL A 279 -0.58 1.56 -17.02
C VAL A 279 -1.41 2.38 -18.02
N SER A 280 -2.67 2.00 -18.21
CA SER A 280 -3.58 2.70 -19.12
C SER A 280 -4.40 3.80 -18.45
N ALA A 281 -4.33 3.93 -17.14
CA ALA A 281 -5.19 4.77 -16.33
C ALA A 281 -6.69 4.56 -16.65
N SER A 282 -7.13 3.30 -16.77
CA SER A 282 -8.51 2.95 -17.10
C SER A 282 -8.96 1.64 -16.45
N ALA A 283 -10.28 1.39 -16.48
CA ALA A 283 -10.89 0.14 -16.06
C ALA A 283 -11.12 -0.85 -17.24
N GLU A 284 -10.45 -0.65 -18.38
CA GLU A 284 -10.58 -1.53 -19.54
C GLU A 284 -9.92 -2.89 -19.29
N GLU A 285 -10.63 -3.97 -19.63
CA GLU A 285 -10.14 -5.35 -19.53
C GLU A 285 -9.40 -5.73 -20.84
N LYS A 286 -8.21 -5.15 -21.07
CA LYS A 286 -7.31 -5.49 -22.15
C LYS A 286 -5.86 -5.26 -21.75
N TRP A 287 -4.93 -5.86 -22.50
CA TRP A 287 -3.51 -5.63 -22.34
C TRP A 287 -3.12 -4.22 -22.79
N PHE A 288 -2.28 -3.59 -22.00
CA PHE A 288 -1.53 -2.38 -22.35
C PHE A 288 -0.06 -2.66 -22.08
N ASP A 289 0.78 -2.39 -23.06
CA ASP A 289 2.22 -2.59 -22.99
C ASP A 289 2.92 -1.51 -22.15
N ASP A 290 4.20 -1.71 -21.95
CA ASP A 290 5.06 -0.82 -21.15
C ASP A 290 5.19 0.59 -21.76
N GLU A 291 5.03 0.75 -23.07
CA GLU A 291 5.06 2.07 -23.75
C GLU A 291 3.90 2.98 -23.29
N ALA A 292 2.79 2.40 -22.83
CA ALA A 292 1.67 3.16 -22.28
C ALA A 292 1.90 3.65 -20.84
N GLY A 293 2.87 3.08 -20.12
CA GLY A 293 3.22 3.42 -18.74
C GLY A 293 4.27 4.54 -18.64
N HIS A 294 4.49 5.01 -17.42
CA HIS A 294 5.41 6.10 -17.10
C HIS A 294 6.62 5.62 -16.25
N GLY A 295 6.87 4.33 -16.22
CA GLY A 295 8.01 3.73 -15.55
C GLY A 295 7.73 3.18 -14.16
N ALA A 296 8.61 2.27 -13.73
CA ALA A 296 8.61 1.58 -12.46
C ALA A 296 9.79 2.02 -11.58
N LEU A 297 9.62 1.90 -10.27
CA LEU A 297 10.61 2.25 -9.27
C LEU A 297 11.35 0.97 -8.83
N PRO A 298 12.63 0.78 -9.18
CA PRO A 298 13.39 -0.41 -8.79
C PRO A 298 13.76 -0.41 -7.31
N GLY A 299 14.22 -1.56 -6.80
CA GLY A 299 14.62 -1.78 -5.40
C GLY A 299 13.44 -2.07 -4.48
N VAL A 300 13.70 -2.27 -3.18
CA VAL A 300 12.67 -2.62 -2.17
C VAL A 300 12.61 -1.65 -0.99
N ALA A 301 13.69 -0.98 -0.65
CA ALA A 301 13.73 0.07 0.36
C ALA A 301 14.61 1.19 -0.15
N ALA A 302 14.21 2.41 0.14
CA ALA A 302 14.91 3.54 -0.45
C ALA A 302 15.96 4.12 0.48
N PRO A 303 17.25 4.04 0.09
CA PRO A 303 18.12 5.12 0.46
C PRO A 303 17.66 6.40 -0.24
N THR A 304 17.74 7.53 0.40
CA THR A 304 17.55 8.84 -0.23
C THR A 304 18.78 9.19 -1.06
N PRO A 305 18.67 9.57 -2.35
CA PRO A 305 17.46 9.72 -3.14
C PRO A 305 16.90 8.36 -3.67
N LEU A 306 15.62 8.38 -4.10
CA LEU A 306 15.06 7.23 -4.83
C LEU A 306 15.86 6.98 -6.12
N PRO A 307 16.00 5.73 -6.57
CA PRO A 307 16.59 5.44 -7.87
C PRO A 307 15.78 6.07 -9.01
N ALA A 308 16.41 6.28 -10.16
CA ALA A 308 15.69 6.68 -11.36
C ALA A 308 14.66 5.62 -11.75
N LEU A 309 13.55 6.06 -12.35
CA LEU A 309 12.57 5.13 -12.90
C LEU A 309 13.19 4.34 -14.06
N THR A 310 12.82 3.08 -14.13
CA THR A 310 13.11 2.20 -15.26
C THR A 310 11.85 1.93 -16.06
N THR A 311 11.98 1.27 -17.23
CA THR A 311 10.81 0.78 -17.97
C THR A 311 9.97 -0.11 -17.05
N GLY A 312 8.70 0.22 -16.91
CA GLY A 312 7.74 -0.59 -16.14
C GLY A 312 7.18 -1.72 -17.01
N PRO A 313 6.52 -2.71 -16.40
CA PRO A 313 5.88 -3.79 -17.15
C PRO A 313 4.56 -3.33 -17.77
N GLY A 314 4.12 -4.02 -18.83
CA GLY A 314 2.75 -3.97 -19.30
C GLY A 314 1.77 -4.63 -18.31
N ALA A 315 0.48 -4.34 -18.45
CA ALA A 315 -0.54 -4.92 -17.57
C ALA A 315 -1.92 -5.01 -18.22
N GLU A 316 -2.75 -5.94 -17.70
CA GLU A 316 -4.18 -6.03 -18.02
C GLU A 316 -5.04 -6.28 -16.80
N CYS A 317 -6.23 -5.69 -16.77
CA CYS A 317 -7.29 -6.13 -15.87
C CYS A 317 -7.99 -7.35 -16.48
N ARG A 318 -8.07 -8.46 -15.74
CA ARG A 318 -8.76 -9.67 -16.13
C ARG A 318 -9.48 -10.25 -14.91
N ASP A 319 -10.81 -10.40 -15.01
CA ASP A 319 -11.66 -10.91 -13.94
C ASP A 319 -11.50 -10.17 -12.58
N GLY A 320 -11.22 -8.87 -12.62
CA GLY A 320 -11.07 -8.04 -11.43
C GLY A 320 -9.69 -8.10 -10.77
N VAL A 321 -8.71 -8.69 -11.43
CA VAL A 321 -7.30 -8.78 -11.00
C VAL A 321 -6.41 -8.11 -12.05
N LEU A 322 -5.39 -7.40 -11.61
CA LEU A 322 -4.37 -6.83 -12.48
C LEU A 322 -3.28 -7.86 -12.69
N TYR A 323 -3.08 -8.28 -13.94
CA TYR A 323 -2.00 -9.17 -14.34
C TYR A 323 -0.91 -8.36 -15.04
N THR A 324 0.35 -8.69 -14.76
CA THR A 324 1.51 -7.99 -15.29
C THR A 324 2.66 -8.96 -15.56
N GLU A 325 3.55 -8.59 -16.45
CA GLU A 325 4.84 -9.29 -16.58
C GLU A 325 5.65 -9.11 -15.30
N ILE A 326 6.32 -10.18 -14.86
CA ILE A 326 7.24 -10.10 -13.73
C ILE A 326 8.58 -9.60 -14.30
N PRO A 327 9.06 -8.40 -13.92
CA PRO A 327 10.35 -7.91 -14.34
C PRO A 327 11.48 -8.90 -14.01
N THR A 328 12.36 -9.14 -14.99
CA THR A 328 13.51 -10.03 -14.84
C THR A 328 14.81 -9.29 -14.52
N ASP A 329 14.77 -7.96 -14.44
CA ASP A 329 15.89 -7.13 -14.05
C ASP A 329 16.13 -7.25 -12.54
N ASP A 330 17.33 -7.67 -12.14
CA ASP A 330 17.75 -7.85 -10.75
C ASP A 330 17.63 -6.54 -9.93
N ALA A 331 17.60 -5.39 -10.59
CA ALA A 331 17.45 -4.09 -9.93
C ALA A 331 16.10 -3.96 -9.18
N PHE A 332 15.09 -4.76 -9.52
CA PHE A 332 13.80 -4.71 -8.83
C PHE A 332 13.78 -5.39 -7.47
N GLU A 333 14.68 -6.36 -7.21
CA GLU A 333 14.72 -7.12 -5.96
C GLU A 333 13.32 -7.65 -5.55
N LEU A 334 12.58 -8.21 -6.50
CA LEU A 334 11.16 -8.54 -6.32
C LEU A 334 10.93 -9.60 -5.24
N MET A 335 10.02 -9.31 -4.33
CA MET A 335 9.43 -10.28 -3.40
C MET A 335 8.12 -10.82 -3.99
N VAL A 336 8.21 -11.91 -4.74
CA VAL A 336 7.05 -12.59 -5.33
C VAL A 336 6.48 -13.57 -4.30
N LEU A 337 5.23 -13.35 -3.89
CA LEU A 337 4.54 -14.25 -2.95
C LEU A 337 3.95 -15.46 -3.69
N GLY A 338 3.46 -16.45 -2.94
CA GLY A 338 2.89 -17.66 -3.53
C GLY A 338 1.81 -17.39 -4.57
N GLY A 339 1.86 -18.11 -5.70
CA GLY A 339 0.94 -17.94 -6.84
C GLY A 339 1.20 -16.67 -7.65
N GLU A 340 2.46 -16.28 -7.76
CA GLU A 340 2.90 -15.05 -8.46
C GLU A 340 2.23 -13.77 -7.96
N ASN A 341 1.93 -13.72 -6.68
CA ASN A 341 1.33 -12.53 -6.07
C ASN A 341 2.39 -11.43 -5.89
N LEU A 342 2.20 -10.29 -6.52
CA LEU A 342 3.08 -9.13 -6.51
C LEU A 342 2.63 -8.05 -5.53
N HIS A 343 1.87 -8.41 -4.50
CA HIS A 343 1.30 -7.50 -3.51
C HIS A 343 2.30 -6.49 -2.93
N MET A 344 3.55 -6.91 -2.73
CA MET A 344 4.58 -6.03 -2.18
C MET A 344 5.01 -4.93 -3.15
N HIS A 345 4.67 -5.07 -4.44
CA HIS A 345 5.09 -4.21 -5.54
C HIS A 345 3.92 -3.54 -6.28
N ASP A 346 2.72 -3.55 -5.70
CA ASP A 346 1.52 -2.92 -6.28
C ASP A 346 1.74 -1.43 -6.65
N PHE A 347 2.63 -0.73 -5.93
CA PHE A 347 3.00 0.65 -6.22
C PHE A 347 4.26 0.76 -7.06
N ASP A 348 5.31 0.03 -6.72
CA ASP A 348 6.63 0.16 -7.32
C ASP A 348 6.62 -0.07 -8.84
N LEU A 349 5.91 -1.12 -9.28
CA LEU A 349 5.83 -1.48 -10.70
C LEU A 349 5.11 -0.41 -11.54
N PHE A 350 4.31 0.42 -10.91
CA PHE A 350 3.47 1.42 -11.59
C PHE A 350 3.69 2.84 -11.05
N TYR A 351 4.81 3.08 -10.38
CA TYR A 351 5.07 4.34 -9.67
C TYR A 351 4.89 5.58 -10.56
N GLY A 352 5.51 5.60 -11.73
CA GLY A 352 5.41 6.73 -12.65
C GLY A 352 3.99 6.93 -13.18
N SER A 353 3.28 5.86 -13.49
CA SER A 353 1.89 5.88 -13.94
C SER A 353 0.93 6.39 -12.85
N ILE A 354 1.11 5.95 -11.61
CA ILE A 354 0.36 6.45 -10.45
C ILE A 354 0.59 7.95 -10.29
N ARG A 355 1.85 8.38 -10.34
CA ARG A 355 2.22 9.80 -10.21
C ARG A 355 1.59 10.66 -11.31
N ALA A 356 1.70 10.24 -12.55
CA ALA A 356 1.10 10.96 -13.70
C ALA A 356 -0.43 11.03 -13.58
N ASN A 357 -1.07 9.93 -13.18
CA ASN A 357 -2.52 9.89 -12.98
C ASN A 357 -3.00 10.80 -11.83
N ALA A 358 -2.26 10.86 -10.72
CA ALA A 358 -2.59 11.74 -9.60
C ALA A 358 -2.54 13.22 -10.02
N VAL A 359 -1.52 13.64 -10.78
CA VAL A 359 -1.43 14.99 -11.34
C VAL A 359 -2.61 15.28 -12.27
N ALA A 360 -2.89 14.39 -13.24
CA ALA A 360 -3.98 14.57 -14.20
C ALA A 360 -5.35 14.67 -13.53
N ARG A 361 -5.63 13.89 -12.50
CA ARG A 361 -6.89 13.97 -11.73
C ARG A 361 -6.99 15.26 -10.92
N THR A 362 -5.89 15.70 -10.33
CA THR A 362 -5.84 16.98 -9.61
C THR A 362 -6.18 18.13 -10.56
N GLU A 363 -5.55 18.17 -11.74
CA GLU A 363 -5.86 19.16 -12.76
C GLU A 363 -7.33 19.10 -13.21
N ALA A 364 -7.84 17.89 -13.50
CA ALA A 364 -9.21 17.70 -13.93
C ALA A 364 -10.23 18.15 -12.86
N PHE A 365 -9.92 17.95 -11.58
CA PHE A 365 -10.77 18.41 -10.49
C PHE A 365 -10.97 19.94 -10.51
N PHE A 366 -9.89 20.69 -10.77
CA PHE A 366 -9.94 22.16 -10.80
C PHE A 366 -10.46 22.75 -12.12
N LEU A 367 -10.72 21.92 -13.13
CA LEU A 367 -11.31 22.33 -14.40
C LEU A 367 -12.86 22.19 -14.40
N LYS A 368 -13.45 21.59 -13.36
CA LYS A 368 -14.91 21.52 -13.17
C LYS A 368 -15.46 22.84 -12.68
#